data_3f3dbac02a3b828316071f587373a1d7
#
_entry.id   3f3dbac02a3b828316071f587373a1d7
#
_cell.length_a   1.000
_cell.length_b   1.000
_cell.length_c   1.000
_cell.angle_alpha   90.00
_cell.angle_beta   90.00
_cell.angle_gamma   90.00
#
_symmetry.space_group_name_H-M   'P 1'
#
loop_
_entity.id
_entity.type
_entity.pdbx_description
1 polymer ?
#
loop_
_entity_poly.entity_id
_entity_poly.type
_entity_poly.pdbx_seq_one_letter_code
_entity_poly.pdbx_strand_id
1 'polypeptide(L)'
;MSHTDITRTDIARTDITHIPDDSARFEILDRERPSEQPLTLGLDTGVGAPRMAGSASEAGTAPGSDHPGDGFGQRLCPLDLAELFALDIKPRGMVLEPIIPEKGLVMLYASRGTGKTHVALGIAYAVATGSTFLKWRAERPRQVLLVDGEMPASALRERLQRIATGDGTGTPATLKIIAGDLVEHGIGNLASPGIQAELDPWLDGVELLILDNLSSLTAALRENDSDSWSPIQQWLLRLRRSGISVLIVHHAGKGGEQRGTSRREDVLDTSISLRRPSDYAPTQGARFEVHIDKGRGILGEHAKPFEARLDSSEHKTVWTMKDVEEVDQVRIAALLAAGMSVRDIADEIGISKSVVHRLKQRIEQEAADAAAGEAGAGSTG
;
A
#
# COMPACT_ATOMS: atom_id res chain seq x y z
N MET A 1 -35.36 -59.21 -20.59
CA MET A 1 -36.51 -59.15 -19.65
C MET A 1 -36.00 -58.36 -18.44
N SER A 2 -36.40 -57.17 -18.11
CA SER A 2 -37.47 -56.25 -18.51
C SER A 2 -36.94 -54.84 -18.39
N HIS A 3 -37.26 -53.99 -19.35
CA HIS A 3 -37.19 -52.55 -19.28
C HIS A 3 -38.13 -52.01 -18.20
N THR A 4 -37.75 -51.02 -17.47
CA THR A 4 -38.67 -50.09 -16.81
C THR A 4 -38.27 -48.65 -17.12
N ASP A 5 -39.05 -48.02 -17.98
CA ASP A 5 -39.16 -46.64 -18.27
C ASP A 5 -39.44 -45.83 -16.97
N ILE A 6 -38.75 -44.73 -16.76
CA ILE A 6 -39.18 -43.69 -15.84
C ILE A 6 -39.39 -42.42 -16.65
N THR A 7 -40.64 -42.05 -16.68
CA THR A 7 -41.27 -40.93 -17.34
C THR A 7 -40.73 -39.56 -16.92
N ARG A 8 -40.57 -38.75 -17.91
CA ARG A 8 -40.34 -37.29 -17.93
C ARG A 8 -41.50 -36.57 -17.22
N THR A 9 -41.22 -35.89 -16.13
CA THR A 9 -42.21 -35.01 -15.47
C THR A 9 -41.92 -33.58 -15.87
N ASP A 10 -42.97 -32.93 -16.34
CA ASP A 10 -43.05 -31.54 -16.80
C ASP A 10 -42.54 -30.53 -15.75
N ILE A 11 -41.61 -29.68 -16.15
CA ILE A 11 -41.32 -28.45 -15.44
C ILE A 11 -41.98 -27.30 -16.20
N ALA A 12 -42.98 -26.74 -15.55
CA ALA A 12 -43.77 -25.60 -16.02
C ALA A 12 -42.87 -24.41 -16.42
N ARG A 13 -43.09 -23.90 -17.62
CA ARG A 13 -42.61 -22.61 -18.10
C ARG A 13 -43.26 -21.50 -17.26
N THR A 14 -42.47 -20.79 -16.51
CA THR A 14 -42.88 -19.50 -15.94
C THR A 14 -42.49 -18.45 -16.93
N ASP A 15 -43.48 -17.77 -17.49
CA ASP A 15 -43.36 -16.59 -18.33
C ASP A 15 -42.68 -15.46 -17.56
N ILE A 16 -41.51 -15.04 -18.03
CA ILE A 16 -40.86 -13.80 -17.59
C ILE A 16 -41.10 -12.77 -18.68
N THR A 17 -42.24 -12.11 -18.64
CA THR A 17 -42.54 -10.88 -19.36
C THR A 17 -42.79 -9.80 -18.29
N HIS A 18 -41.77 -9.08 -17.92
CA HIS A 18 -41.75 -7.64 -17.59
C HIS A 18 -40.42 -7.27 -16.93
N ILE A 19 -39.46 -6.84 -17.74
CA ILE A 19 -38.31 -6.07 -17.27
C ILE A 19 -38.63 -4.62 -17.64
N PRO A 20 -38.78 -3.69 -16.70
CA PRO A 20 -38.85 -2.27 -17.04
C PRO A 20 -37.51 -1.85 -17.59
N ASP A 21 -37.52 -1.29 -18.78
CA ASP A 21 -36.41 -0.57 -19.40
C ASP A 21 -36.21 0.74 -18.63
N ASP A 22 -35.29 0.72 -17.66
CA ASP A 22 -34.86 1.91 -16.95
C ASP A 22 -33.49 2.33 -17.52
N SER A 23 -33.53 2.78 -18.77
CA SER A 23 -32.45 3.50 -19.40
C SER A 23 -32.35 4.92 -18.78
N ALA A 24 -31.90 4.99 -17.56
CA ALA A 24 -31.47 6.22 -16.95
C ALA A 24 -30.22 6.71 -17.70
N ARG A 25 -30.45 7.60 -18.67
CA ARG A 25 -29.44 8.43 -19.29
C ARG A 25 -28.71 9.18 -18.19
N PHE A 26 -27.42 8.87 -18.01
CA PHE A 26 -26.52 9.74 -17.30
C PHE A 26 -26.35 11.01 -18.14
N GLU A 27 -27.10 12.04 -17.80
CA GLU A 27 -26.78 13.41 -18.21
C GLU A 27 -25.46 13.80 -17.54
N ILE A 28 -24.43 13.93 -18.35
CA ILE A 28 -23.18 14.57 -17.97
C ILE A 28 -23.55 16.04 -17.72
N LEU A 29 -23.66 16.41 -16.45
CA LEU A 29 -23.75 17.80 -16.05
C LEU A 29 -22.43 18.48 -16.43
N ASP A 30 -22.46 19.19 -17.55
CA ASP A 30 -21.48 20.21 -17.90
C ASP A 30 -21.48 21.26 -16.78
N ARG A 31 -20.58 21.12 -15.84
CA ARG A 31 -20.30 22.17 -14.87
C ARG A 31 -19.43 23.20 -15.56
N GLU A 32 -20.06 24.31 -15.86
CA GLU A 32 -19.43 25.55 -16.29
C GLU A 32 -18.19 25.85 -15.43
N ARG A 33 -17.08 26.13 -16.11
CA ARG A 33 -15.84 26.61 -15.49
C ARG A 33 -16.12 27.96 -14.85
N PRO A 34 -15.72 28.18 -13.57
CA PRO A 34 -15.73 29.52 -13.02
C PRO A 34 -14.70 30.39 -13.76
N SER A 35 -15.13 31.55 -14.22
CA SER A 35 -14.29 32.56 -14.84
C SER A 35 -13.15 32.98 -13.93
N GLU A 36 -11.95 32.97 -14.47
CA GLU A 36 -10.74 33.51 -13.86
C GLU A 36 -10.93 35.02 -13.57
N GLN A 37 -10.87 35.34 -12.27
CA GLN A 37 -10.55 36.69 -11.82
C GLN A 37 -9.23 36.64 -11.05
N PRO A 38 -8.23 37.47 -11.36
CA PRO A 38 -6.97 37.51 -10.66
C PRO A 38 -7.14 38.16 -9.29
N LEU A 39 -6.91 37.39 -8.22
CA LEU A 39 -6.79 37.91 -6.86
C LEU A 39 -5.43 38.60 -6.70
N THR A 40 -5.44 39.94 -6.76
CA THR A 40 -4.31 40.73 -6.28
C THR A 40 -4.30 40.75 -4.77
N LEU A 41 -3.42 39.99 -4.16
CA LEU A 41 -3.10 40.09 -2.73
C LEU A 41 -2.04 41.17 -2.53
N GLY A 42 -2.47 42.35 -2.05
CA GLY A 42 -1.60 43.37 -1.52
C GLY A 42 -1.03 42.91 -0.17
N LEU A 43 0.27 42.62 -0.12
CA LEU A 43 1.01 42.49 1.12
C LEU A 43 1.80 43.79 1.33
N ASP A 44 1.25 44.62 2.22
CA ASP A 44 1.96 45.73 2.84
C ASP A 44 2.73 45.18 4.05
N THR A 45 4.07 45.11 3.95
CA THR A 45 4.96 44.88 5.08
C THR A 45 6.10 45.89 5.08
N GLY A 46 5.81 47.02 5.74
CA GLY A 46 6.86 47.92 6.17
C GLY A 46 7.64 47.31 7.34
N VAL A 47 8.86 46.92 7.11
CA VAL A 47 9.91 46.92 8.14
C VAL A 47 11.25 47.21 7.47
N GLY A 48 11.89 48.31 7.94
CA GLY A 48 13.11 48.83 7.39
C GLY A 48 14.35 47.95 7.62
N ALA A 49 15.15 47.88 6.59
CA ALA A 49 16.50 47.32 6.67
C ALA A 49 17.57 48.44 6.78
N PRO A 50 18.65 48.24 7.54
CA PRO A 50 19.75 49.21 7.62
C PRO A 50 20.62 49.17 6.36
N ARG A 51 20.88 50.36 5.84
CA ARG A 51 21.87 50.62 4.78
C ARG A 51 23.29 50.36 5.28
N MET A 52 24.06 49.60 4.54
CA MET A 52 25.52 49.71 4.52
C MET A 52 25.97 50.08 3.12
N ALA A 53 26.79 51.16 3.07
CA ALA A 53 27.37 51.70 1.88
C ALA A 53 28.69 51.01 1.55
N GLY A 54 28.99 50.86 0.26
CA GLY A 54 30.33 50.37 -0.16
C GLY A 54 30.44 50.17 -1.67
N SER A 55 30.83 51.26 -2.36
CA SER A 55 31.65 51.46 -3.55
C SER A 55 31.52 50.54 -4.80
N ALA A 56 31.34 51.24 -5.90
CA ALA A 56 31.34 50.85 -7.30
C ALA A 56 32.65 50.23 -7.78
N SER A 57 32.53 49.28 -8.71
CA SER A 57 33.53 49.09 -9.78
C SER A 57 32.79 48.54 -11.01
N GLU A 58 32.88 49.30 -12.10
CA GLU A 58 32.40 48.93 -13.44
C GLU A 58 33.28 47.83 -14.05
N ALA A 59 32.69 46.91 -14.79
CA ALA A 59 33.10 46.54 -16.14
C ALA A 59 32.40 45.24 -16.64
N GLY A 60 31.94 45.28 -17.85
CA GLY A 60 31.87 44.10 -18.72
C GLY A 60 30.48 43.52 -19.05
N THR A 61 29.78 44.17 -19.95
CA THR A 61 28.65 43.61 -20.74
C THR A 61 29.13 42.48 -21.64
N ALA A 62 28.49 41.31 -21.56
CA ALA A 62 28.44 40.29 -22.60
C ALA A 62 26.97 39.86 -22.83
N PRO A 63 26.57 39.57 -24.08
CA PRO A 63 25.16 39.57 -24.50
C PRO A 63 24.40 38.31 -24.07
N GLY A 64 23.15 38.52 -23.78
CA GLY A 64 22.21 37.52 -23.32
C GLY A 64 21.95 36.43 -24.31
N SER A 65 21.66 35.27 -23.76
CA SER A 65 20.84 34.23 -24.36
C SER A 65 19.55 34.11 -23.55
N ASP A 66 18.51 34.80 -24.04
CA ASP A 66 17.14 34.62 -23.58
C ASP A 66 16.69 33.18 -23.90
N HIS A 67 16.63 32.32 -22.89
CA HIS A 67 15.78 31.15 -22.91
C HIS A 67 14.61 31.39 -21.97
N PRO A 68 13.38 31.48 -22.48
CA PRO A 68 12.19 31.56 -21.64
C PRO A 68 11.83 30.14 -21.16
N GLY A 69 11.91 29.88 -19.89
CA GLY A 69 11.36 28.68 -19.29
C GLY A 69 12.25 28.01 -18.28
N ASP A 70 12.24 28.50 -17.07
CA ASP A 70 12.25 27.70 -15.85
C ASP A 70 12.10 28.61 -14.64
N GLY A 71 10.87 29.02 -14.38
CA GLY A 71 10.49 29.85 -13.22
C GLY A 71 10.40 29.06 -11.92
N PHE A 72 11.48 28.32 -11.55
CA PHE A 72 11.69 27.86 -10.20
C PHE A 72 13.16 28.06 -9.81
N GLY A 73 13.48 29.32 -9.59
CA GLY A 73 14.75 29.68 -8.96
C GLY A 73 14.77 29.22 -7.49
N GLN A 74 14.88 27.91 -7.24
CA GLN A 74 15.27 27.41 -5.94
C GLN A 74 16.73 27.75 -5.72
N ARG A 75 16.97 28.86 -5.03
CA ARG A 75 18.32 29.14 -4.51
C ARG A 75 18.62 28.07 -3.47
N LEU A 76 19.64 27.27 -3.72
CA LEU A 76 20.24 26.42 -2.69
C LEU A 76 20.73 27.36 -1.57
N CYS A 77 20.07 27.29 -0.42
CA CYS A 77 20.43 28.06 0.75
C CYS A 77 20.94 27.08 1.81
N PRO A 78 22.26 26.99 2.05
CA PRO A 78 22.78 26.19 3.14
C PRO A 78 22.38 26.87 4.46
N LEU A 79 21.98 26.06 5.43
CA LEU A 79 21.73 26.48 6.81
C LEU A 79 22.91 26.02 7.66
N ASP A 80 23.32 26.85 8.60
CA ASP A 80 24.20 26.38 9.67
C ASP A 80 23.38 25.55 10.69
N LEU A 81 24.09 24.93 11.63
CA LEU A 81 23.44 24.04 12.60
C LEU A 81 22.51 24.80 13.57
N ALA A 82 22.85 26.04 13.93
CA ALA A 82 22.05 26.87 14.81
C ALA A 82 20.75 27.32 14.10
N GLU A 83 20.88 27.73 12.84
CA GLU A 83 19.74 28.08 12.00
C GLU A 83 18.78 26.86 11.82
N LEU A 84 19.35 25.67 11.57
CA LEU A 84 18.54 24.44 11.47
C LEU A 84 17.79 24.13 12.77
N PHE A 85 18.43 24.31 13.93
CA PHE A 85 17.79 24.08 15.24
C PHE A 85 16.76 25.15 15.59
N ALA A 86 16.90 26.36 15.05
CA ALA A 86 15.92 27.43 15.24
C ALA A 86 14.64 27.25 14.42
N LEU A 87 14.63 26.34 13.42
CA LEU A 87 13.44 26.05 12.63
C LEU A 87 12.42 25.24 13.46
N ASP A 88 11.18 25.69 13.44
CA ASP A 88 10.05 24.92 14.00
C ASP A 88 9.67 23.74 13.08
N ILE A 89 10.50 22.70 13.09
CA ILE A 89 10.27 21.48 12.32
C ILE A 89 9.50 20.49 13.19
N LYS A 90 8.21 20.33 12.91
CA LYS A 90 7.37 19.34 13.61
C LYS A 90 7.83 17.91 13.31
N PRO A 91 7.83 17.02 14.31
CA PRO A 91 8.02 15.60 14.09
C PRO A 91 7.04 15.07 13.03
N ARG A 92 7.50 14.14 12.23
CA ARG A 92 6.72 13.52 11.16
C ARG A 92 5.68 12.59 11.77
N GLY A 93 4.40 12.87 11.56
CA GLY A 93 3.28 12.00 11.98
C GLY A 93 3.17 10.72 11.14
N MET A 94 2.14 9.91 11.46
CA MET A 94 1.85 8.67 10.76
C MET A 94 0.49 8.77 10.05
N VAL A 95 0.43 8.30 8.81
CA VAL A 95 -0.82 8.11 8.05
C VAL A 95 -1.44 6.78 8.43
N LEU A 96 -0.61 5.74 8.52
CA LEU A 96 -0.98 4.42 9.01
C LEU A 96 0.19 3.86 9.84
N GLU A 97 0.05 3.82 11.14
CA GLU A 97 1.09 3.37 12.07
C GLU A 97 1.28 1.85 12.01
N PRO A 98 2.52 1.35 11.98
CA PRO A 98 3.80 2.09 11.90
C PRO A 98 4.35 2.19 10.48
N ILE A 99 3.59 1.82 9.44
CA ILE A 99 4.12 1.51 8.11
C ILE A 99 4.10 2.67 7.12
N ILE A 100 3.18 3.63 7.26
CA ILE A 100 3.05 4.77 6.35
C ILE A 100 3.24 6.07 7.13
N PRO A 101 4.45 6.65 7.14
CA PRO A 101 4.64 7.98 7.70
C PRO A 101 4.05 9.07 6.80
N GLU A 102 3.70 10.21 7.38
CA GLU A 102 3.33 11.41 6.60
C GLU A 102 4.45 11.75 5.63
N LYS A 103 4.10 12.18 4.41
CA LYS A 103 5.08 12.41 3.33
C LYS A 103 5.96 11.17 3.07
N GLY A 104 5.42 9.96 3.29
CA GLY A 104 6.11 8.68 3.15
C GLY A 104 6.03 8.13 1.74
N LEU A 105 7.09 7.45 1.31
CA LEU A 105 7.07 6.61 0.13
C LEU A 105 7.16 5.15 0.58
N VAL A 106 6.11 4.39 0.31
CA VAL A 106 5.97 3.00 0.77
C VAL A 106 5.73 2.09 -0.43
N MET A 107 6.34 0.93 -0.43
CA MET A 107 6.12 -0.09 -1.45
C MET A 107 5.56 -1.36 -0.82
N LEU A 108 4.50 -1.88 -1.43
CA LEU A 108 3.93 -3.20 -1.16
C LEU A 108 4.16 -4.09 -2.37
N TYR A 109 4.92 -5.17 -2.21
CA TYR A 109 5.19 -6.05 -3.33
C TYR A 109 4.98 -7.53 -2.98
N ALA A 110 4.62 -8.32 -3.98
CA ALA A 110 4.43 -9.75 -3.89
C ALA A 110 4.33 -10.39 -5.27
N SER A 111 4.41 -11.70 -5.33
CA SER A 111 4.06 -12.49 -6.52
C SER A 111 2.61 -12.24 -6.93
N ARG A 112 2.28 -12.54 -8.20
CA ARG A 112 0.89 -12.43 -8.69
C ARG A 112 -0.05 -13.35 -7.90
N GLY A 113 -1.26 -12.88 -7.63
CA GLY A 113 -2.28 -13.66 -6.93
C GLY A 113 -2.04 -13.88 -5.42
N THR A 114 -1.06 -13.19 -4.80
CA THR A 114 -0.80 -13.33 -3.35
C THR A 114 -1.81 -12.58 -2.49
N GLY A 115 -2.41 -11.49 -2.99
CA GLY A 115 -3.39 -10.70 -2.23
C GLY A 115 -3.05 -9.21 -2.09
N LYS A 116 -2.08 -8.68 -2.85
CA LYS A 116 -1.66 -7.26 -2.80
C LYS A 116 -2.82 -6.27 -2.84
N THR A 117 -3.71 -6.43 -3.81
CA THR A 117 -4.88 -5.55 -3.97
C THR A 117 -5.81 -5.61 -2.77
N HIS A 118 -6.01 -6.78 -2.15
CA HIS A 118 -6.80 -6.86 -0.90
C HIS A 118 -6.16 -6.05 0.22
N VAL A 119 -4.82 -6.11 0.34
CA VAL A 119 -4.09 -5.31 1.33
C VAL A 119 -4.16 -3.82 1.00
N ALA A 120 -3.98 -3.43 -0.27
CA ALA A 120 -4.07 -2.04 -0.71
C ALA A 120 -5.47 -1.43 -0.44
N LEU A 121 -6.53 -2.18 -0.75
CA LEU A 121 -7.92 -1.77 -0.47
C LEU A 121 -8.21 -1.68 1.03
N GLY A 122 -7.72 -2.62 1.83
CA GLY A 122 -7.83 -2.58 3.29
C GLY A 122 -7.12 -1.37 3.89
N ILE A 123 -5.92 -1.05 3.42
CA ILE A 123 -5.17 0.16 3.81
C ILE A 123 -5.93 1.42 3.39
N ALA A 124 -6.40 1.49 2.13
CA ALA A 124 -7.17 2.64 1.64
C ALA A 124 -8.38 2.93 2.52
N TYR A 125 -9.13 1.89 2.84
CA TYR A 125 -10.33 2.00 3.66
C TYR A 125 -10.03 2.39 5.10
N ALA A 126 -9.04 1.74 5.74
CA ALA A 126 -8.65 2.06 7.11
C ALA A 126 -8.16 3.50 7.27
N VAL A 127 -7.35 3.99 6.32
CA VAL A 127 -6.87 5.38 6.34
C VAL A 127 -8.03 6.37 6.10
N ALA A 128 -8.94 6.04 5.19
CA ALA A 128 -10.08 6.89 4.89
C ALA A 128 -11.09 6.98 6.04
N THR A 129 -11.21 5.95 6.85
CA THR A 129 -12.14 5.89 8.00
C THR A 129 -11.49 6.21 9.35
N GLY A 130 -10.15 6.26 9.43
CA GLY A 130 -9.43 6.38 10.70
C GLY A 130 -9.54 5.11 11.55
N SER A 131 -9.56 3.94 10.91
CA SER A 131 -9.71 2.64 11.56
C SER A 131 -8.42 1.81 11.54
N THR A 132 -8.54 0.53 11.84
CA THR A 132 -7.43 -0.42 11.89
C THR A 132 -7.54 -1.42 10.74
N PHE A 133 -6.42 -1.70 10.08
CA PHE A 133 -6.31 -2.78 9.12
C PHE A 133 -5.12 -3.68 9.47
N LEU A 134 -5.35 -4.97 9.66
CA LEU A 134 -4.37 -5.91 10.22
C LEU A 134 -3.81 -5.38 11.56
N LYS A 135 -2.48 -5.33 11.70
CA LYS A 135 -1.80 -4.77 12.90
C LYS A 135 -1.58 -3.25 12.82
N TRP A 136 -2.11 -2.56 11.79
CA TRP A 136 -1.82 -1.17 11.47
C TRP A 136 -3.01 -0.26 11.74
N ARG A 137 -2.77 0.92 12.32
CA ARG A 137 -3.81 1.84 12.76
C ARG A 137 -3.67 3.22 12.10
N ALA A 138 -4.76 3.73 11.56
CA ALA A 138 -4.90 5.15 11.24
C ALA A 138 -5.55 5.88 12.42
N GLU A 139 -4.91 6.95 12.89
CA GLU A 139 -5.37 7.69 14.07
C GLU A 139 -6.65 8.49 13.80
N ARG A 140 -6.80 8.98 12.56
CA ARG A 140 -7.94 9.79 12.11
C ARG A 140 -8.27 9.49 10.64
N PRO A 141 -9.50 9.80 10.19
CA PRO A 141 -9.83 9.79 8.77
C PRO A 141 -8.95 10.77 7.99
N ARG A 142 -8.50 10.34 6.80
CA ARG A 142 -7.67 11.13 5.88
C ARG A 142 -8.18 11.02 4.45
N GLN A 143 -7.88 12.04 3.63
CA GLN A 143 -8.21 12.02 2.21
C GLN A 143 -7.31 11.03 1.47
N VAL A 144 -7.93 10.03 0.85
CA VAL A 144 -7.25 8.96 0.11
C VAL A 144 -7.69 8.99 -1.35
N LEU A 145 -6.71 8.92 -2.26
CA LEU A 145 -6.95 8.65 -3.67
C LEU A 145 -6.34 7.28 -4.02
N LEU A 146 -7.18 6.35 -4.46
CA LEU A 146 -6.76 5.06 -5.02
C LEU A 146 -6.82 5.13 -6.55
N VAL A 147 -5.71 4.83 -7.20
CA VAL A 147 -5.60 4.69 -8.66
C VAL A 147 -5.35 3.22 -8.98
N ASP A 148 -6.37 2.55 -9.52
CA ASP A 148 -6.30 1.14 -9.93
C ASP A 148 -6.21 1.04 -11.45
N GLY A 149 -5.14 0.41 -11.95
CA GLY A 149 -4.88 0.23 -13.38
C GLY A 149 -5.06 -1.21 -13.87
N GLU A 150 -5.54 -2.14 -13.04
CA GLU A 150 -5.55 -3.57 -13.39
C GLU A 150 -6.93 -4.22 -13.24
N MET A 151 -7.71 -3.84 -12.23
CA MET A 151 -8.92 -4.58 -11.91
C MET A 151 -10.13 -4.15 -12.74
N PRO A 152 -11.01 -5.11 -13.13
CA PRO A 152 -12.35 -4.77 -13.58
C PRO A 152 -13.12 -4.01 -12.50
N ALA A 153 -13.83 -2.95 -12.90
CA ALA A 153 -14.55 -2.07 -11.97
C ALA A 153 -15.60 -2.82 -11.13
N SER A 154 -16.23 -3.85 -11.71
CA SER A 154 -17.17 -4.72 -11.01
C SER A 154 -16.51 -5.47 -9.85
N ALA A 155 -15.33 -6.04 -10.06
CA ALA A 155 -14.58 -6.75 -9.02
C ALA A 155 -14.03 -5.81 -7.95
N LEU A 156 -13.57 -4.60 -8.34
CA LEU A 156 -13.14 -3.55 -7.43
C LEU A 156 -14.30 -3.13 -6.50
N ARG A 157 -15.48 -2.86 -7.09
CA ARG A 157 -16.69 -2.52 -6.35
C ARG A 157 -17.09 -3.59 -5.35
N GLU A 158 -17.12 -4.88 -5.79
CA GLU A 158 -17.50 -6.00 -4.94
C GLU A 158 -16.58 -6.12 -3.73
N ARG A 159 -15.26 -6.01 -3.92
CA ARG A 159 -14.27 -6.06 -2.82
C ARG A 159 -14.46 -4.94 -1.83
N LEU A 160 -14.66 -3.71 -2.31
CA LEU A 160 -14.89 -2.55 -1.45
C LEU A 160 -16.22 -2.64 -0.69
N GLN A 161 -17.28 -3.16 -1.32
CA GLN A 161 -18.56 -3.41 -0.65
C GLN A 161 -18.39 -4.40 0.51
N ARG A 162 -17.65 -5.48 0.31
CA ARG A 162 -17.38 -6.47 1.37
C ARG A 162 -16.57 -5.88 2.53
N ILE A 163 -15.60 -4.99 2.24
CA ILE A 163 -14.83 -4.30 3.27
C ILE A 163 -15.75 -3.36 4.06
N ALA A 164 -16.51 -2.50 3.39
CA ALA A 164 -17.41 -1.53 4.01
C ALA A 164 -18.50 -2.19 4.87
N THR A 165 -19.06 -3.33 4.41
CA THR A 165 -20.05 -4.09 5.16
C THR A 165 -19.42 -4.77 6.38
N GLY A 166 -18.18 -5.26 6.24
CA GLY A 166 -17.46 -5.96 7.31
C GLY A 166 -17.05 -5.06 8.46
N ASP A 167 -16.66 -3.83 8.17
CA ASP A 167 -16.20 -2.83 9.16
C ASP A 167 -17.37 -2.04 9.78
N GLY A 168 -18.52 -1.98 9.11
CA GLY A 168 -19.72 -1.29 9.62
C GLY A 168 -19.64 0.23 9.60
N THR A 169 -18.55 0.83 9.11
CA THR A 169 -18.36 2.29 9.05
C THR A 169 -18.96 2.93 7.79
N GLY A 170 -19.46 2.12 6.85
CA GLY A 170 -20.13 2.59 5.64
C GLY A 170 -19.18 3.04 4.53
N THR A 171 -19.63 3.98 3.70
CA THR A 171 -18.88 4.49 2.55
C THR A 171 -18.24 5.84 2.88
N PRO A 172 -16.91 5.90 3.15
CA PRO A 172 -16.25 7.15 3.52
C PRO A 172 -16.14 8.08 2.31
N ALA A 173 -16.59 9.32 2.44
CA ALA A 173 -16.44 10.36 1.42
C ALA A 173 -14.97 10.77 1.20
N THR A 174 -14.10 10.41 2.13
CA THR A 174 -12.65 10.62 2.11
C THR A 174 -11.89 9.67 1.19
N LEU A 175 -12.52 8.60 0.68
CA LEU A 175 -11.93 7.66 -0.27
C LEU A 175 -12.44 7.96 -1.68
N LYS A 176 -11.54 8.43 -2.54
CA LYS A 176 -11.79 8.60 -3.98
C LYS A 176 -11.06 7.52 -4.77
N ILE A 177 -11.61 7.11 -5.90
CA ILE A 177 -11.08 6.01 -6.70
C ILE A 177 -11.07 6.42 -8.17
N ILE A 178 -9.92 6.21 -8.83
CA ILE A 178 -9.79 6.21 -10.28
C ILE A 178 -9.61 4.74 -10.69
N ALA A 179 -10.62 4.16 -11.32
CA ALA A 179 -10.57 2.81 -11.85
C ALA A 179 -10.26 2.87 -13.35
N GLY A 180 -9.11 2.31 -13.76
CA GLY A 180 -8.67 2.32 -15.15
C GLY A 180 -9.65 1.68 -16.12
N ASP A 181 -10.44 0.70 -15.65
CA ASP A 181 -11.50 0.04 -16.41
C ASP A 181 -12.66 0.99 -16.78
N LEU A 182 -12.82 2.10 -16.08
CA LEU A 182 -13.84 3.12 -16.35
C LEU A 182 -13.31 4.33 -17.15
N VAL A 183 -12.01 4.34 -17.45
CA VAL A 183 -11.38 5.40 -18.25
C VAL A 183 -11.32 4.95 -19.71
N GLU A 184 -11.87 5.71 -20.63
CA GLU A 184 -12.10 5.34 -22.04
C GLU A 184 -10.83 4.76 -22.74
N HIS A 185 -9.66 5.33 -22.43
CA HIS A 185 -8.37 4.85 -22.99
C HIS A 185 -7.41 4.31 -21.92
N GLY A 186 -7.94 3.95 -20.74
CA GLY A 186 -7.14 3.62 -19.57
C GLY A 186 -6.41 4.84 -18.97
N ILE A 187 -5.70 4.65 -17.87
CA ILE A 187 -5.04 5.74 -17.13
C ILE A 187 -3.81 6.29 -17.87
N GLY A 188 -3.24 5.50 -18.78
CA GLY A 188 -2.02 5.87 -19.49
C GLY A 188 -0.75 5.63 -18.67
N ASN A 189 0.36 6.27 -19.09
CA ASN A 189 1.68 6.05 -18.49
C ASN A 189 2.02 7.14 -17.47
N LEU A 190 2.06 6.80 -16.18
CA LEU A 190 2.42 7.72 -15.10
C LEU A 190 3.85 8.31 -15.21
N ALA A 191 4.72 7.75 -16.04
CA ALA A 191 6.00 8.38 -16.34
C ALA A 191 5.85 9.64 -17.22
N SER A 192 4.70 9.80 -17.90
CA SER A 192 4.41 10.95 -18.76
C SER A 192 4.01 12.17 -17.94
N PRO A 193 4.65 13.33 -18.14
CA PRO A 193 4.23 14.57 -17.52
C PRO A 193 2.77 14.95 -17.80
N GLY A 194 2.24 14.60 -18.98
CA GLY A 194 0.84 14.85 -19.32
C GLY A 194 -0.13 14.12 -18.41
N ILE A 195 0.08 12.82 -18.19
CA ILE A 195 -0.76 12.03 -17.28
C ILE A 195 -0.61 12.48 -15.82
N GLN A 196 0.61 12.89 -15.41
CA GLN A 196 0.81 13.48 -14.09
C GLN A 196 -0.01 14.78 -13.93
N ALA A 197 -0.02 15.64 -14.94
CA ALA A 197 -0.81 16.88 -14.95
C ALA A 197 -2.33 16.62 -14.95
N GLU A 198 -2.80 15.55 -15.57
CA GLU A 198 -4.22 15.14 -15.51
C GLU A 198 -4.63 14.66 -14.10
N LEU A 199 -3.68 14.13 -13.33
CA LEU A 199 -3.92 13.71 -11.94
C LEU A 199 -3.84 14.88 -10.94
N ASP A 200 -3.06 15.91 -11.23
CA ASP A 200 -2.80 17.03 -10.30
C ASP A 200 -4.08 17.65 -9.68
N PRO A 201 -5.19 17.89 -10.43
CA PRO A 201 -6.43 18.43 -9.84
C PRO A 201 -7.09 17.51 -8.81
N TRP A 202 -6.83 16.19 -8.89
CA TRP A 202 -7.39 15.19 -7.96
C TRP A 202 -6.53 14.97 -6.74
N LEU A 203 -5.30 15.50 -6.75
CA LEU A 203 -4.33 15.38 -5.65
C LEU A 203 -4.48 16.50 -4.62
N ASP A 204 -5.29 17.51 -4.88
CA ASP A 204 -5.54 18.58 -3.92
C ASP A 204 -6.21 18.04 -2.65
N GLY A 205 -5.61 18.32 -1.49
CA GLY A 205 -6.05 17.84 -0.19
C GLY A 205 -5.83 16.35 0.07
N VAL A 206 -5.27 15.58 -0.88
CA VAL A 206 -4.97 14.15 -0.68
C VAL A 206 -3.79 13.98 0.27
N GLU A 207 -3.96 13.14 1.28
CA GLU A 207 -2.92 12.79 2.25
C GLU A 207 -2.26 11.44 1.95
N LEU A 208 -2.99 10.52 1.28
CA LEU A 208 -2.48 9.23 0.81
C LEU A 208 -2.91 8.97 -0.63
N LEU A 209 -1.93 8.78 -1.51
CA LEU A 209 -2.12 8.26 -2.86
C LEU A 209 -1.72 6.78 -2.88
N ILE A 210 -2.59 5.91 -3.43
CA ILE A 210 -2.31 4.49 -3.63
C ILE A 210 -2.31 4.19 -5.12
N LEU A 211 -1.24 3.56 -5.61
CA LEU A 211 -1.03 3.19 -7.01
C LEU A 211 -1.04 1.66 -7.15
N ASP A 212 -2.14 1.06 -7.58
CA ASP A 212 -2.30 -0.39 -7.76
C ASP A 212 -2.54 -0.74 -9.26
N ASN A 213 -1.58 -1.30 -9.97
CA ASN A 213 -0.21 -1.46 -9.56
C ASN A 213 0.73 -0.71 -10.52
N LEU A 214 1.96 -0.55 -10.10
CA LEU A 214 2.96 0.19 -10.87
C LEU A 214 3.14 -0.35 -12.30
N SER A 215 3.10 -1.68 -12.49
CA SER A 215 3.33 -2.28 -13.82
C SER A 215 2.23 -1.92 -14.83
N SER A 216 0.97 -1.89 -14.42
CA SER A 216 -0.16 -1.50 -15.28
C SER A 216 -0.21 0.00 -15.55
N LEU A 217 0.18 0.81 -14.54
CA LEU A 217 0.20 2.26 -14.60
C LEU A 217 1.44 2.84 -15.32
N THR A 218 2.42 1.98 -15.65
CA THR A 218 3.67 2.38 -16.32
C THR A 218 4.00 1.45 -17.50
N ALA A 219 2.99 1.03 -18.26
CA ALA A 219 3.03 -0.05 -19.24
C ALA A 219 4.13 0.05 -20.34
N ALA A 220 4.75 1.20 -20.52
CA ALA A 220 5.84 1.41 -21.47
C ALA A 220 7.25 1.24 -20.86
N LEU A 221 7.35 1.08 -19.54
CA LEU A 221 8.65 1.01 -18.89
C LEU A 221 9.23 -0.40 -19.01
N ARG A 222 10.44 -0.53 -19.55
CA ARG A 222 11.22 -1.76 -19.42
C ARG A 222 11.56 -1.92 -17.94
N GLU A 223 10.98 -2.93 -17.28
CA GLU A 223 11.08 -3.14 -15.83
C GLU A 223 12.51 -3.20 -15.28
N ASN A 224 13.49 -3.50 -16.13
CA ASN A 224 14.92 -3.61 -15.80
C ASN A 224 15.74 -2.37 -16.17
N ASP A 225 15.11 -1.32 -16.71
CA ASP A 225 15.81 -0.11 -17.13
C ASP A 225 15.71 0.95 -16.02
N SER A 226 16.87 1.27 -15.42
CA SER A 226 16.98 2.28 -14.37
C SER A 226 16.57 3.69 -14.84
N ASP A 227 16.75 3.97 -16.13
CA ASP A 227 16.46 5.29 -16.69
C ASP A 227 14.96 5.52 -16.84
N SER A 228 14.20 4.45 -17.06
CA SER A 228 12.74 4.51 -17.15
C SER A 228 12.08 4.78 -15.79
N TRP A 229 12.73 4.49 -14.66
CA TRP A 229 12.26 4.77 -13.32
C TRP A 229 12.40 6.25 -12.90
N SER A 230 13.39 6.95 -13.43
CA SER A 230 13.71 8.34 -13.03
C SER A 230 12.52 9.31 -13.09
N PRO A 231 11.68 9.34 -14.14
CA PRO A 231 10.53 10.25 -14.18
C PRO A 231 9.49 9.97 -13.07
N ILE A 232 9.23 8.68 -12.81
CA ILE A 232 8.34 8.26 -11.71
C ILE A 232 8.92 8.68 -10.37
N GLN A 233 10.20 8.40 -10.12
CA GLN A 233 10.87 8.77 -8.87
C GLN A 233 10.81 10.28 -8.61
N GLN A 234 11.07 11.09 -9.64
CA GLN A 234 10.99 12.54 -9.53
C GLN A 234 9.57 13.00 -9.19
N TRP A 235 8.54 12.41 -9.81
CA TRP A 235 7.16 12.70 -9.51
C TRP A 235 6.79 12.32 -8.06
N LEU A 236 7.15 11.12 -7.61
CA LEU A 236 6.94 10.67 -6.23
C LEU A 236 7.60 11.60 -5.21
N LEU A 237 8.82 12.07 -5.50
CA LEU A 237 9.52 13.04 -4.65
C LEU A 237 8.86 14.44 -4.67
N ARG A 238 8.21 14.84 -5.77
CA ARG A 238 7.38 16.06 -5.81
C ARG A 238 6.15 15.89 -4.92
N LEU A 239 5.41 14.77 -5.04
CA LEU A 239 4.26 14.47 -4.19
C LEU A 239 4.60 14.48 -2.71
N ARG A 240 5.72 13.86 -2.35
CA ARG A 240 6.25 13.89 -0.98
C ARG A 240 6.50 15.32 -0.48
N ARG A 241 7.07 16.20 -1.32
CA ARG A 241 7.28 17.62 -0.97
C ARG A 241 5.98 18.39 -0.82
N SER A 242 4.96 18.05 -1.60
CA SER A 242 3.61 18.62 -1.49
C SER A 242 2.83 18.08 -0.28
N GLY A 243 3.40 17.16 0.50
CA GLY A 243 2.74 16.64 1.71
C GLY A 243 2.05 15.30 1.54
N ILE A 244 2.03 14.73 0.34
CA ILE A 244 1.32 13.49 0.01
C ILE A 244 2.20 12.27 0.33
N SER A 245 1.65 11.31 1.06
CA SER A 245 2.23 9.98 1.22
C SER A 245 1.81 9.08 0.05
N VAL A 246 2.70 8.20 -0.42
CA VAL A 246 2.39 7.33 -1.55
C VAL A 246 2.64 5.88 -1.19
N LEU A 247 1.63 5.02 -1.40
CA LEU A 247 1.73 3.57 -1.37
C LEU A 247 1.77 3.04 -2.80
N ILE A 248 2.86 2.40 -3.16
CA ILE A 248 3.07 1.82 -4.48
C ILE A 248 2.90 0.31 -4.37
N VAL A 249 1.97 -0.27 -5.13
CA VAL A 249 1.82 -1.71 -5.25
C VAL A 249 2.62 -2.20 -6.45
N HIS A 250 3.42 -3.25 -6.27
CA HIS A 250 4.29 -3.76 -7.31
C HIS A 250 4.35 -5.30 -7.34
N HIS A 251 4.70 -5.87 -8.48
CA HIS A 251 4.92 -7.32 -8.61
C HIS A 251 6.35 -7.70 -8.18
N ALA A 252 6.49 -8.78 -7.41
CA ALA A 252 7.79 -9.37 -7.14
C ALA A 252 8.41 -9.99 -8.41
N GLY A 253 9.73 -10.06 -8.44
CA GLY A 253 10.50 -10.79 -9.45
C GLY A 253 10.31 -12.31 -9.35
N LYS A 254 10.92 -13.07 -10.31
CA LYS A 254 10.81 -14.55 -10.33
C LYS A 254 11.38 -15.22 -9.08
N GLY A 255 12.30 -14.58 -8.37
CA GLY A 255 12.89 -15.07 -7.10
C GLY A 255 12.14 -14.70 -5.84
N GLY A 256 10.97 -14.02 -5.94
CA GLY A 256 10.22 -13.52 -4.79
C GLY A 256 10.72 -12.19 -4.24
N GLU A 257 11.86 -11.72 -4.69
CA GLU A 257 12.41 -10.41 -4.34
C GLU A 257 11.73 -9.28 -5.14
N GLN A 258 11.91 -8.04 -4.72
CA GLN A 258 11.40 -6.90 -5.45
C GLN A 258 11.90 -6.89 -6.89
N ARG A 259 11.00 -6.74 -7.85
CA ARG A 259 11.33 -6.64 -9.28
C ARG A 259 11.94 -5.28 -9.58
N GLY A 260 13.12 -5.25 -10.20
CA GLY A 260 13.81 -4.04 -10.62
C GLY A 260 15.11 -3.77 -9.87
N THR A 261 15.68 -2.60 -10.09
CA THR A 261 16.98 -2.22 -9.50
C THR A 261 16.82 -1.79 -8.04
N SER A 262 17.84 -2.01 -7.20
CA SER A 262 17.95 -1.50 -5.82
C SER A 262 17.70 0.01 -5.70
N ARG A 263 17.90 0.76 -6.77
CA ARG A 263 17.61 2.20 -6.86
C ARG A 263 16.16 2.57 -6.52
N ARG A 264 15.19 1.64 -6.69
CA ARG A 264 13.80 1.90 -6.32
C ARG A 264 13.63 1.96 -4.81
N GLU A 265 14.42 1.19 -4.07
CA GLU A 265 14.35 1.14 -2.61
C GLU A 265 15.01 2.34 -1.93
N ASP A 266 15.94 3.03 -2.60
CA ASP A 266 16.71 4.12 -1.98
C ASP A 266 15.82 5.24 -1.45
N VAL A 267 14.75 5.58 -2.16
CA VAL A 267 13.84 6.67 -1.81
C VAL A 267 12.70 6.25 -0.88
N LEU A 268 12.49 4.94 -0.67
CA LEU A 268 11.41 4.42 0.15
C LEU A 268 11.70 4.60 1.64
N ASP A 269 10.66 4.91 2.40
CA ASP A 269 10.67 4.87 3.86
C ASP A 269 10.39 3.44 4.37
N THR A 270 9.45 2.74 3.71
CA THR A 270 9.04 1.38 4.07
C THR A 270 8.90 0.51 2.82
N SER A 271 9.36 -0.73 2.89
CA SER A 271 9.16 -1.76 1.87
C SER A 271 8.56 -3.00 2.54
N ILE A 272 7.42 -3.46 2.04
CA ILE A 272 6.63 -4.55 2.61
C ILE A 272 6.49 -5.65 1.56
N SER A 273 6.92 -6.86 1.89
CA SER A 273 6.68 -8.03 1.05
C SER A 273 5.57 -8.92 1.61
N LEU A 274 4.73 -9.43 0.69
CA LEU A 274 3.81 -10.52 0.99
C LEU A 274 4.38 -11.81 0.42
N ARG A 275 4.59 -12.80 1.27
CA ARG A 275 5.17 -14.09 0.91
C ARG A 275 4.16 -15.21 1.17
N ARG A 276 4.08 -16.18 0.27
CA ARG A 276 3.26 -17.36 0.53
C ARG A 276 3.98 -18.25 1.53
N PRO A 277 3.30 -18.73 2.59
CA PRO A 277 3.86 -19.75 3.45
C PRO A 277 4.24 -21.00 2.67
N SER A 278 5.23 -21.77 3.13
CA SER A 278 5.71 -22.97 2.43
C SER A 278 4.61 -24.05 2.28
N ASP A 279 3.64 -24.10 3.20
CA ASP A 279 2.48 -25.01 3.19
C ASP A 279 1.23 -24.42 2.50
N TYR A 280 1.37 -23.32 1.74
CA TYR A 280 0.27 -22.68 1.06
C TYR A 280 -0.37 -23.61 0.01
N ALA A 281 -1.68 -23.76 0.08
CA ALA A 281 -2.48 -24.42 -0.95
C ALA A 281 -3.42 -23.39 -1.64
N PRO A 282 -3.61 -23.46 -2.98
CA PRO A 282 -4.47 -22.54 -3.72
C PRO A 282 -5.90 -22.42 -3.19
N THR A 283 -6.40 -23.45 -2.55
CA THR A 283 -7.74 -23.48 -1.91
C THR A 283 -7.87 -22.57 -0.70
N GLN A 284 -6.74 -22.06 -0.16
CA GLN A 284 -6.72 -21.19 1.01
C GLN A 284 -6.93 -19.71 0.67
N GLY A 285 -7.02 -19.36 -0.62
CA GLY A 285 -7.26 -17.99 -1.05
C GLY A 285 -6.12 -17.03 -0.70
N ALA A 286 -6.46 -15.87 -0.18
CA ALA A 286 -5.45 -14.88 0.25
C ALA A 286 -4.92 -15.24 1.65
N ARG A 287 -3.86 -16.04 1.68
CA ARG A 287 -3.05 -16.38 2.86
C ARG A 287 -1.60 -16.06 2.54
N PHE A 288 -0.96 -15.25 3.38
CA PHE A 288 0.42 -14.81 3.17
C PHE A 288 1.05 -14.32 4.48
N GLU A 289 2.36 -14.36 4.51
CA GLU A 289 3.17 -13.71 5.53
C GLU A 289 3.48 -12.28 5.12
N VAL A 290 3.40 -11.35 6.06
CA VAL A 290 3.76 -9.94 5.90
C VAL A 290 5.13 -9.72 6.49
N HIS A 291 6.09 -9.28 5.68
CA HIS A 291 7.45 -8.96 6.10
C HIS A 291 7.76 -7.50 5.82
N ILE A 292 8.40 -6.82 6.76
CA ILE A 292 8.92 -5.46 6.58
C ILE A 292 10.41 -5.60 6.21
N ASP A 293 10.69 -5.54 4.90
CA ASP A 293 12.07 -5.71 4.40
C ASP A 293 12.91 -4.45 4.62
N LYS A 294 12.26 -3.28 4.61
CA LYS A 294 12.83 -1.99 4.96
C LYS A 294 11.80 -1.20 5.78
N GLY A 295 12.21 -0.66 6.91
CA GLY A 295 11.33 0.18 7.74
C GLY A 295 12.16 1.22 8.49
N ARG A 296 12.12 2.48 8.00
CA ARG A 296 12.79 3.57 8.72
C ARG A 296 12.04 3.91 9.99
N GLY A 297 12.62 3.56 11.15
CA GLY A 297 11.99 3.80 12.45
C GLY A 297 11.01 2.71 12.91
N ILE A 298 10.85 1.62 12.15
CA ILE A 298 10.03 0.46 12.57
C ILE A 298 10.95 -0.53 13.28
N LEU A 299 10.73 -0.74 14.57
CA LEU A 299 11.60 -1.56 15.43
C LEU A 299 10.76 -2.48 16.33
N GLY A 300 11.42 -3.49 16.92
CA GLY A 300 10.83 -4.38 17.92
C GLY A 300 9.66 -5.20 17.38
N GLU A 301 8.57 -5.28 18.12
CA GLU A 301 7.36 -6.07 17.78
C GLU A 301 6.73 -5.64 16.46
N HIS A 302 6.81 -4.34 16.13
CA HIS A 302 6.25 -3.80 14.88
C HIS A 302 7.01 -4.26 13.63
N ALA A 303 8.26 -4.70 13.78
CA ALA A 303 9.07 -5.22 12.68
C ALA A 303 8.93 -6.74 12.50
N LYS A 304 8.29 -7.43 13.45
CA LYS A 304 8.13 -8.89 13.38
C LYS A 304 7.18 -9.28 12.25
N PRO A 305 7.53 -10.32 11.47
CA PRO A 305 6.63 -10.84 10.45
C PRO A 305 5.41 -11.51 11.09
N PHE A 306 4.30 -11.46 10.38
CA PHE A 306 3.07 -12.13 10.78
C PHE A 306 2.35 -12.74 9.57
N GLU A 307 1.67 -13.86 9.77
CA GLU A 307 0.78 -14.46 8.78
C GLU A 307 -0.59 -13.77 8.85
N ALA A 308 -1.13 -13.42 7.69
CA ALA A 308 -2.48 -12.93 7.52
C ALA A 308 -3.25 -13.85 6.58
N ARG A 309 -4.48 -14.16 6.94
CA ARG A 309 -5.41 -14.95 6.13
C ARG A 309 -6.74 -14.23 6.00
N LEU A 310 -7.23 -14.15 4.78
CA LEU A 310 -8.55 -13.62 4.45
C LEU A 310 -9.56 -14.74 4.44
N ASP A 311 -10.47 -14.73 5.40
CA ASP A 311 -11.64 -15.60 5.41
C ASP A 311 -12.85 -14.82 4.88
N SER A 312 -13.32 -15.22 3.70
CA SER A 312 -14.47 -14.58 3.04
C SER A 312 -15.70 -15.46 3.21
N SER A 313 -16.71 -14.95 3.89
CA SER A 313 -18.08 -15.44 3.80
C SER A 313 -18.86 -14.67 2.72
N GLU A 314 -20.08 -15.09 2.38
CA GLU A 314 -20.89 -14.42 1.34
C GLU A 314 -21.05 -12.91 1.56
N HIS A 315 -21.01 -12.43 2.81
CA HIS A 315 -21.32 -11.05 3.15
C HIS A 315 -20.23 -10.33 3.94
N LYS A 316 -19.17 -11.02 4.40
CA LYS A 316 -18.16 -10.41 5.28
C LYS A 316 -16.75 -10.89 4.95
N THR A 317 -15.84 -9.95 4.95
CA THR A 317 -14.40 -10.19 4.85
C THR A 317 -13.79 -10.06 6.24
N VAL A 318 -13.17 -11.12 6.74
CA VAL A 318 -12.50 -11.13 8.05
C VAL A 318 -11.04 -11.52 7.85
N TRP A 319 -10.14 -10.74 8.44
CA TRP A 319 -8.74 -11.07 8.49
C TRP A 319 -8.40 -11.74 9.82
N THR A 320 -7.72 -12.87 9.74
CA THR A 320 -7.09 -13.54 10.89
C THR A 320 -5.59 -13.35 10.80
N MET A 321 -4.93 -13.12 11.94
CA MET A 321 -3.49 -12.88 12.02
C MET A 321 -2.87 -13.80 13.05
N LYS A 322 -1.65 -14.29 12.75
CA LYS A 322 -0.82 -15.10 13.65
C LYS A 322 0.63 -14.68 13.51
N ASP A 323 1.39 -14.75 14.56
CA ASP A 323 2.83 -14.53 14.47
C ASP A 323 3.50 -15.69 13.71
N VAL A 324 4.40 -15.37 12.78
CA VAL A 324 5.08 -16.39 11.96
C VAL A 324 5.89 -17.33 12.87
N GLU A 325 6.53 -16.80 13.91
CA GLU A 325 7.30 -17.62 14.87
C GLU A 325 6.42 -18.65 15.59
N GLU A 326 5.18 -18.29 15.96
CA GLU A 326 4.21 -19.22 16.56
C GLU A 326 3.74 -20.28 15.57
N VAL A 327 3.49 -19.89 14.32
CA VAL A 327 3.12 -20.84 13.26
C VAL A 327 4.23 -21.83 13.00
N ASP A 328 5.47 -21.34 12.87
CA ASP A 328 6.65 -22.17 12.67
C ASP A 328 6.88 -23.10 13.86
N GLN A 329 6.68 -22.62 15.09
CA GLN A 329 6.82 -23.43 16.32
C GLN A 329 5.85 -24.62 16.29
N VAL A 330 4.58 -24.40 15.96
CA VAL A 330 3.58 -25.48 15.86
C VAL A 330 3.96 -26.49 14.76
N ARG A 331 4.45 -26.02 13.62
CA ARG A 331 4.87 -26.88 12.50
C ARG A 331 6.10 -27.69 12.85
N ILE A 332 7.12 -27.07 13.47
CA ILE A 332 8.32 -27.74 13.92
C ILE A 332 7.98 -28.81 14.95
N ALA A 333 7.08 -28.52 15.90
CA ALA A 333 6.63 -29.50 16.89
C ALA A 333 6.01 -30.73 16.22
N ALA A 334 5.14 -30.53 15.23
CA ALA A 334 4.51 -31.63 14.48
C ALA A 334 5.54 -32.47 13.69
N LEU A 335 6.50 -31.83 13.02
CA LEU A 335 7.55 -32.51 12.25
C LEU A 335 8.56 -33.26 13.15
N LEU A 336 8.89 -32.70 14.33
CA LEU A 336 9.70 -33.40 15.35
C LEU A 336 8.97 -34.64 15.88
N ALA A 337 7.66 -34.53 16.14
CA ALA A 337 6.84 -35.66 16.56
C ALA A 337 6.74 -36.76 15.47
N ALA A 338 6.83 -36.36 14.19
CA ALA A 338 6.94 -37.27 13.06
C ALA A 338 8.35 -37.88 12.89
N GLY A 339 9.31 -37.55 13.75
CA GLY A 339 10.67 -38.11 13.74
C GLY A 339 11.64 -37.45 12.75
N MET A 340 11.31 -36.30 12.19
CA MET A 340 12.18 -35.58 11.24
C MET A 340 13.39 -34.96 11.96
N SER A 341 14.53 -34.94 11.27
CA SER A 341 15.74 -34.30 11.79
C SER A 341 15.64 -32.75 11.67
N VAL A 342 16.38 -32.02 12.52
CA VAL A 342 16.47 -30.53 12.44
C VAL A 342 16.89 -30.05 11.05
N ARG A 343 17.70 -30.84 10.35
CA ARG A 343 18.14 -30.51 9.01
C ARG A 343 16.99 -30.61 8.00
N ASP A 344 16.27 -31.72 8.05
CA ASP A 344 15.16 -31.95 7.11
C ASP A 344 14.02 -30.98 7.37
N ILE A 345 13.76 -30.65 8.63
CA ILE A 345 12.79 -29.61 9.03
C ILE A 345 13.20 -28.23 8.49
N ALA A 346 14.47 -27.88 8.60
CA ALA A 346 14.99 -26.61 8.09
C ALA A 346 14.81 -26.49 6.57
N ASP A 347 15.08 -27.57 5.84
CA ASP A 347 14.93 -27.66 4.39
C ASP A 347 13.44 -27.65 3.98
N GLU A 348 12.55 -28.33 4.74
CA GLU A 348 11.10 -28.40 4.49
C GLU A 348 10.38 -27.07 4.72
N ILE A 349 10.71 -26.38 5.83
CA ILE A 349 10.06 -25.10 6.19
C ILE A 349 10.73 -23.92 5.48
N GLY A 350 11.96 -24.07 4.99
CA GLY A 350 12.71 -23.01 4.30
C GLY A 350 13.37 -22.01 5.26
N ILE A 351 13.66 -22.40 6.52
CA ILE A 351 14.32 -21.57 7.52
C ILE A 351 15.70 -22.14 7.88
N SER A 352 16.53 -21.33 8.54
CA SER A 352 17.88 -21.80 8.91
C SER A 352 17.83 -22.84 10.04
N LYS A 353 18.79 -23.78 10.02
CA LYS A 353 18.94 -24.80 11.08
C LYS A 353 19.07 -24.22 12.48
N SER A 354 19.69 -23.05 12.61
CA SER A 354 19.82 -22.35 13.89
C SER A 354 18.48 -21.86 14.42
N VAL A 355 17.57 -21.42 13.54
CA VAL A 355 16.21 -21.05 13.92
C VAL A 355 15.41 -22.26 14.35
N VAL A 356 15.45 -23.38 13.59
CA VAL A 356 14.79 -24.63 13.97
C VAL A 356 15.29 -25.12 15.33
N HIS A 357 16.61 -25.08 15.57
CA HIS A 357 17.20 -25.50 16.84
C HIS A 357 16.72 -24.63 18.01
N ARG A 358 16.68 -23.32 17.84
CA ARG A 358 16.17 -22.38 18.86
C ARG A 358 14.70 -22.66 19.19
N LEU A 359 13.85 -22.82 18.14
CA LEU A 359 12.43 -23.08 18.32
C LEU A 359 12.19 -24.46 18.96
N LYS A 360 12.99 -25.50 18.59
CA LYS A 360 12.94 -26.80 19.23
C LYS A 360 13.24 -26.68 20.74
N GLN A 361 14.29 -25.98 21.13
CA GLN A 361 14.59 -25.74 22.55
C GLN A 361 13.47 -25.08 23.31
N ARG A 362 12.81 -24.10 22.67
CA ARG A 362 11.63 -23.40 23.25
C ARG A 362 10.46 -24.36 23.43
N ILE A 363 10.15 -25.19 22.42
CA ILE A 363 9.09 -26.22 22.49
C ILE A 363 9.37 -27.18 23.64
N GLU A 364 10.61 -27.67 23.77
CA GLU A 364 11.04 -28.58 24.83
C GLU A 364 10.92 -27.93 26.22
N GLN A 365 11.27 -26.66 26.34
CA GLN A 365 11.16 -25.92 27.60
C GLN A 365 9.68 -25.69 27.99
N GLU A 366 8.84 -25.25 27.06
CA GLU A 366 7.41 -25.05 27.31
C GLU A 366 6.70 -26.34 27.71
N ALA A 367 7.09 -27.50 27.10
CA ALA A 367 6.58 -28.80 27.47
C ALA A 367 7.03 -29.21 28.88
N ALA A 368 8.29 -28.93 29.26
CA ALA A 368 8.82 -29.20 30.59
C ALA A 368 8.13 -28.34 31.66
N ASP A 369 7.92 -27.07 31.38
CA ASP A 369 7.24 -26.11 32.28
C ASP A 369 5.75 -26.49 32.49
N ALA A 370 5.05 -26.94 31.44
CA ALA A 370 3.70 -27.46 31.53
C ALA A 370 3.60 -28.71 32.41
N ALA A 371 4.52 -29.69 32.21
CA ALA A 371 4.57 -30.89 33.02
C ALA A 371 4.90 -30.61 34.52
N ALA A 372 5.74 -29.61 34.78
CA ALA A 372 6.06 -29.17 36.15
C ALA A 372 4.87 -28.49 36.84
N GLY A 373 4.09 -27.69 36.07
CA GLY A 373 2.87 -27.02 36.53
C GLY A 373 1.76 -28.01 36.93
N GLU A 374 1.57 -29.07 36.13
CA GLU A 374 0.61 -30.15 36.45
C GLU A 374 1.02 -30.98 37.67
N ALA A 375 2.30 -31.26 37.85
CA ALA A 375 2.81 -31.96 39.01
C ALA A 375 2.67 -31.16 40.33
N GLY A 376 2.77 -29.80 40.26
CA GLY A 376 2.58 -28.92 41.39
C GLY A 376 1.11 -28.76 41.83
N ALA A 377 0.17 -28.84 40.88
CA ALA A 377 -1.27 -28.74 41.17
C ALA A 377 -1.89 -29.99 41.77
N GLY A 378 -1.25 -31.17 41.58
CA GLY A 378 -1.70 -32.46 42.16
C GLY A 378 -1.30 -32.72 43.60
N SER A 379 -0.46 -31.87 44.26
CA SER A 379 0.06 -32.05 45.60
C SER A 379 -0.67 -31.29 46.70
N THR A 380 -1.76 -30.60 46.41
CA THR A 380 -2.57 -29.83 47.38
C THR A 380 -4.02 -30.33 47.45
N GLY A 381 -4.19 -31.65 47.47
CA GLY A 381 -5.47 -32.30 47.67
C GLY A 381 -5.52 -33.11 48.98
#